data_8b8ba67624795bc0c44bbdb2a7f115db
#
_entry.id   8b8ba67624795bc0c44bbdb2a7f115db
#
_cell.length_a   1.000
_cell.length_b   1.000
_cell.length_c   1.000
_cell.angle_alpha   90.00
_cell.angle_beta   90.00
_cell.angle_gamma   90.00
#
_symmetry.space_group_name_H-M   'P 1'
#
loop_
_entity.id
_entity.type
_entity.pdbx_description
1 polymer ?
#
loop_
_entity_poly.entity_id
_entity_poly.type
_entity_poly.pdbx_seq_one_letter_code
_entity_poly.pdbx_strand_id
1 'polypeptide(L)'
;MTRVRFAPSPTGILHVGGVRTALFNYFLAKSTGGQFILRIEDTDQARLVPGAVDSIKESLQWLGVSWDEFVIQSERLETYKKISDELIAKGHAKSEDGAVRFITPTTGKTSWTDAVGDKEISFENKDIEDFIILKKDGYPTYHLANVVDDHFMQITHVIRGEDWIPSCPKHILLYKALSWEPPIFAHVPNVLGTDGKKLSKRRGAKAVLEYKSEGILSIACFTSPTTGI
;
A
#
# COMPACT_ATOMS: atom_id res chain seq x y z
N MET A 1 -11.84 -11.71 11.99
CA MET A 1 -12.62 -11.02 10.94
C MET A 1 -11.63 -10.45 9.93
N THR A 2 -11.83 -10.68 8.65
CA THR A 2 -10.95 -10.16 7.60
C THR A 2 -11.06 -8.62 7.50
N ARG A 3 -9.92 -7.93 7.53
CA ARG A 3 -9.83 -6.48 7.30
C ARG A 3 -8.75 -6.22 6.26
N VAL A 4 -9.11 -5.55 5.21
CA VAL A 4 -8.23 -5.22 4.09
C VAL A 4 -8.33 -3.75 3.72
N ARG A 5 -7.38 -3.26 2.97
CA ARG A 5 -7.37 -1.85 2.57
C ARG A 5 -6.92 -1.66 1.13
N PHE A 6 -7.54 -0.72 0.45
CA PHE A 6 -6.97 -0.07 -0.71
C PHE A 6 -6.34 1.25 -0.27
N ALA A 7 -5.06 1.42 -0.56
CA ALA A 7 -4.26 2.50 0.00
C ALA A 7 -3.55 3.31 -1.11
N PRO A 8 -4.31 4.05 -1.94
CA PRO A 8 -3.74 4.82 -3.02
C PRO A 8 -3.10 6.13 -2.53
N SER A 9 -1.95 6.49 -3.13
CA SER A 9 -1.39 7.83 -3.00
C SER A 9 -2.09 8.78 -4.00
N PRO A 10 -2.56 9.97 -3.58
CA PRO A 10 -3.29 10.91 -4.42
C PRO A 10 -2.33 11.74 -5.31
N THR A 11 -1.44 11.05 -6.01
CA THR A 11 -0.41 11.61 -6.91
C THR A 11 -0.86 11.62 -8.38
N GLY A 12 -2.16 11.50 -8.60
CA GLY A 12 -2.82 11.54 -9.89
C GLY A 12 -4.06 10.66 -9.95
N ILE A 13 -4.57 10.47 -11.16
CA ILE A 13 -5.80 9.71 -11.43
C ILE A 13 -5.62 8.21 -11.20
N LEU A 14 -6.69 7.53 -10.78
CA LEU A 14 -6.73 6.09 -10.62
C LEU A 14 -6.75 5.41 -12.00
N HIS A 15 -5.85 4.47 -12.21
CA HIS A 15 -5.76 3.68 -13.44
C HIS A 15 -6.11 2.20 -13.19
N VAL A 16 -6.29 1.42 -14.25
CA VAL A 16 -6.74 0.03 -14.20
C VAL A 16 -5.91 -0.86 -13.27
N GLY A 17 -4.59 -0.66 -13.17
CA GLY A 17 -3.74 -1.41 -12.24
C GLY A 17 -4.08 -1.16 -10.77
N GLY A 18 -4.38 0.10 -10.42
CA GLY A 18 -4.86 0.44 -9.07
C GLY A 18 -6.25 -0.13 -8.80
N VAL A 19 -7.15 -0.05 -9.80
CA VAL A 19 -8.49 -0.64 -9.71
C VAL A 19 -8.43 -2.13 -9.42
N ARG A 20 -7.60 -2.87 -10.15
CA ARG A 20 -7.45 -4.32 -9.93
C ARG A 20 -7.05 -4.62 -8.48
N THR A 21 -6.09 -3.88 -7.94
CA THR A 21 -5.71 -4.04 -6.53
C THR A 21 -6.86 -3.71 -5.59
N ALA A 22 -7.62 -2.65 -5.85
CA ALA A 22 -8.81 -2.31 -5.07
C ALA A 22 -9.86 -3.43 -5.10
N LEU A 23 -10.11 -4.01 -6.27
CA LEU A 23 -11.10 -5.08 -6.46
C LEU A 23 -10.70 -6.37 -5.74
N PHE A 24 -9.43 -6.78 -5.79
CA PHE A 24 -8.98 -7.96 -5.01
C PHE A 24 -9.23 -7.77 -3.51
N ASN A 25 -8.89 -6.60 -2.97
CA ASN A 25 -9.18 -6.29 -1.57
C ASN A 25 -10.69 -6.29 -1.30
N TYR A 26 -11.48 -5.64 -2.14
CA TYR A 26 -12.92 -5.55 -1.99
C TYR A 26 -13.60 -6.92 -2.02
N PHE A 27 -13.26 -7.76 -3.01
CA PHE A 27 -13.83 -9.10 -3.12
C PHE A 27 -13.42 -10.01 -1.97
N LEU A 28 -12.18 -9.93 -1.48
CA LEU A 28 -11.79 -10.68 -0.29
C LEU A 28 -12.63 -10.24 0.92
N ALA A 29 -12.82 -8.94 1.14
CA ALA A 29 -13.67 -8.46 2.22
C ALA A 29 -15.11 -8.98 2.08
N LYS A 30 -15.69 -8.87 0.88
CA LYS A 30 -17.09 -9.29 0.64
C LYS A 30 -17.28 -10.80 0.77
N SER A 31 -16.37 -11.62 0.24
CA SER A 31 -16.46 -13.08 0.29
C SER A 31 -16.31 -13.65 1.70
N THR A 32 -15.62 -12.92 2.58
CA THR A 32 -15.36 -13.35 3.96
C THR A 32 -16.25 -12.68 5.00
N GLY A 33 -17.19 -11.82 4.59
CA GLY A 33 -17.96 -10.96 5.50
C GLY A 33 -17.08 -9.99 6.30
N GLY A 34 -15.94 -9.60 5.72
CA GLY A 34 -14.96 -8.71 6.31
C GLY A 34 -15.20 -7.23 5.99
N GLN A 35 -14.21 -6.40 6.25
CA GLN A 35 -14.25 -4.95 6.05
C GLN A 35 -13.21 -4.51 5.03
N PHE A 36 -13.60 -3.54 4.20
CA PHE A 36 -12.76 -2.90 3.19
C PHE A 36 -12.55 -1.42 3.54
N ILE A 37 -11.31 -1.02 3.73
CA ILE A 37 -10.91 0.33 4.15
C ILE A 37 -10.32 1.07 2.94
N LEU A 38 -10.74 2.32 2.73
CA LEU A 38 -10.08 3.25 1.82
C LEU A 38 -9.16 4.15 2.63
N ARG A 39 -7.84 4.02 2.42
CA ARG A 39 -6.81 4.85 3.08
C ARG A 39 -6.05 5.67 2.05
N ILE A 40 -6.11 6.98 2.16
CA ILE A 40 -5.33 7.89 1.32
C ILE A 40 -3.94 8.05 1.90
N GLU A 41 -2.92 7.66 1.11
CA GLU A 41 -1.51 7.77 1.49
C GLU A 41 -0.91 9.06 0.89
N ASP A 42 -1.15 10.17 1.57
CA ASP A 42 -0.80 11.53 1.16
C ASP A 42 0.45 12.09 1.87
N THR A 43 1.30 11.23 2.41
CA THR A 43 2.50 11.65 3.16
C THR A 43 3.61 12.25 2.29
N ASP A 44 3.54 12.11 0.97
CA ASP A 44 4.41 12.79 0.01
C ASP A 44 3.73 14.05 -0.52
N GLN A 45 3.78 15.12 0.28
CA GLN A 45 3.11 16.40 0.03
C GLN A 45 3.53 17.06 -1.29
N ALA A 46 4.78 16.85 -1.73
CA ALA A 46 5.31 17.45 -2.94
C ALA A 46 4.68 16.87 -4.23
N ARG A 47 4.10 15.68 -4.17
CA ARG A 47 3.50 14.99 -5.32
C ARG A 47 1.99 14.95 -5.32
N LEU A 48 1.35 15.63 -4.38
CA LEU A 48 -0.12 15.67 -4.32
C LEU A 48 -0.69 16.39 -5.55
N VAL A 49 -1.76 15.81 -6.08
CA VAL A 49 -2.50 16.41 -7.20
C VAL A 49 -3.86 16.87 -6.69
N PRO A 50 -4.20 18.16 -6.83
CA PRO A 50 -5.51 18.66 -6.44
C PRO A 50 -6.66 17.85 -7.09
N GLY A 51 -7.69 17.52 -6.31
CA GLY A 51 -8.84 16.73 -6.78
C GLY A 51 -8.58 15.22 -6.96
N ALA A 52 -7.35 14.72 -6.73
CA ALA A 52 -7.05 13.30 -6.90
C ALA A 52 -7.81 12.42 -5.91
N VAL A 53 -8.03 12.88 -4.67
CA VAL A 53 -8.80 12.13 -3.68
C VAL A 53 -10.25 11.96 -4.12
N ASP A 54 -10.87 13.03 -4.61
CA ASP A 54 -12.26 12.98 -5.09
C ASP A 54 -12.37 12.10 -6.34
N SER A 55 -11.40 12.19 -7.26
CA SER A 55 -11.32 11.32 -8.43
C SER A 55 -11.19 9.83 -8.06
N ILE A 56 -10.40 9.50 -7.02
CA ILE A 56 -10.29 8.13 -6.51
C ILE A 56 -11.64 7.65 -5.96
N LYS A 57 -12.31 8.46 -5.13
CA LYS A 57 -13.62 8.14 -4.57
C LYS A 57 -14.67 7.95 -5.67
N GLU A 58 -14.75 8.89 -6.62
CA GLU A 58 -15.67 8.80 -7.75
C GLU A 58 -15.42 7.54 -8.60
N SER A 59 -14.16 7.21 -8.86
CA SER A 59 -13.79 6.01 -9.61
C SER A 59 -14.28 4.74 -8.92
N LEU A 60 -14.07 4.63 -7.60
CA LEU A 60 -14.52 3.47 -6.83
C LEU A 60 -16.06 3.39 -6.76
N GLN A 61 -16.73 4.52 -6.55
CA GLN A 61 -18.19 4.58 -6.52
C GLN A 61 -18.80 4.20 -7.88
N TRP A 62 -18.23 4.68 -8.99
CA TRP A 62 -18.67 4.29 -10.32
C TRP A 62 -18.53 2.78 -10.57
N LEU A 63 -17.49 2.16 -10.01
CA LEU A 63 -17.29 0.70 -10.05
C LEU A 63 -18.21 -0.06 -9.08
N GLY A 64 -19.05 0.62 -8.29
CA GLY A 64 -19.89 -0.02 -7.27
C GLY A 64 -19.11 -0.49 -6.04
N VAL A 65 -17.88 -0.01 -5.85
CA VAL A 65 -17.03 -0.33 -4.71
C VAL A 65 -17.31 0.66 -3.58
N SER A 66 -17.87 0.17 -2.50
CA SER A 66 -18.06 0.92 -1.24
C SER A 66 -16.99 0.53 -0.23
N TRP A 67 -16.71 1.41 0.71
CA TRP A 67 -15.77 1.16 1.81
C TRP A 67 -16.45 1.35 3.15
N ASP A 68 -15.96 0.61 4.15
CA ASP A 68 -16.50 0.63 5.52
C ASP A 68 -15.87 1.75 6.35
N GLU A 69 -14.60 2.09 6.09
CA GLU A 69 -13.87 3.19 6.74
C GLU A 69 -13.09 4.00 5.71
N PHE A 70 -12.94 5.30 5.99
CA PHE A 70 -12.13 6.24 5.20
C PHE A 70 -11.10 6.92 6.10
N VAL A 71 -9.83 6.91 5.68
CA VAL A 71 -8.71 7.45 6.47
C VAL A 71 -7.76 8.23 5.57
N ILE A 72 -7.21 9.33 6.10
CA ILE A 72 -6.16 10.14 5.46
C ILE A 72 -4.92 10.12 6.36
N GLN A 73 -3.77 9.77 5.79
CA GLN A 73 -2.54 9.60 6.57
C GLN A 73 -2.01 10.90 7.15
N SER A 74 -2.11 12.02 6.43
CA SER A 74 -1.66 13.32 6.93
C SER A 74 -2.38 13.80 8.19
N GLU A 75 -3.55 13.26 8.51
CA GLU A 75 -4.30 13.55 9.74
C GLU A 75 -3.77 12.78 10.97
N ARG A 76 -2.77 11.90 10.79
CA ARG A 76 -2.28 10.97 11.80
C ARG A 76 -0.80 11.17 12.18
N LEU A 77 -0.23 12.33 11.86
CA LEU A 77 1.21 12.61 12.02
C LEU A 77 1.73 12.37 13.44
N GLU A 78 0.96 12.73 14.47
CA GLU A 78 1.34 12.50 15.88
C GLU A 78 1.51 11.02 16.21
N THR A 79 0.70 10.15 15.60
CA THR A 79 0.82 8.70 15.78
C THR A 79 2.16 8.20 15.22
N TYR A 80 2.52 8.63 14.03
CA TYR A 80 3.79 8.20 13.40
C TYR A 80 5.00 8.73 14.16
N LYS A 81 4.93 9.98 14.63
CA LYS A 81 5.97 10.55 15.47
C LYS A 81 6.17 9.75 16.75
N LYS A 82 5.08 9.46 17.47
CA LYS A 82 5.13 8.64 18.70
C LYS A 82 5.78 7.28 18.46
N ILE A 83 5.45 6.60 17.37
CA ILE A 83 6.03 5.29 17.05
C ILE A 83 7.49 5.42 16.62
N SER A 84 7.86 6.49 15.91
CA SER A 84 9.27 6.73 15.59
C SER A 84 10.11 6.99 16.84
N ASP A 85 9.59 7.73 17.82
CA ASP A 85 10.24 7.97 19.11
C ASP A 85 10.36 6.66 19.93
N GLU A 86 9.36 5.79 19.88
CA GLU A 86 9.41 4.45 20.48
C GLU A 86 10.52 3.59 19.85
N LEU A 87 10.66 3.60 18.51
CA LEU A 87 11.73 2.87 17.82
C LEU A 87 13.12 3.40 18.20
N ILE A 88 13.28 4.70 18.41
CA ILE A 88 14.53 5.29 18.93
C ILE A 88 14.80 4.80 20.36
N ALA A 89 13.80 4.89 21.24
CA ALA A 89 13.93 4.47 22.63
C ALA A 89 14.29 2.98 22.78
N LYS A 90 13.80 2.13 21.86
CA LYS A 90 14.13 0.70 21.77
C LYS A 90 15.48 0.42 21.09
N GLY A 91 16.18 1.42 20.57
CA GLY A 91 17.47 1.27 19.89
C GLY A 91 17.36 0.72 18.45
N HIS A 92 16.17 0.69 17.87
CA HIS A 92 15.93 0.24 16.47
C HIS A 92 16.00 1.38 15.44
N ALA A 93 16.04 2.62 15.90
CA ALA A 93 16.17 3.78 15.04
C ALA A 93 17.09 4.84 15.69
N LYS A 94 17.59 5.75 14.89
CA LYS A 94 18.37 6.91 15.35
C LYS A 94 17.88 8.19 14.73
N SER A 95 17.99 9.30 15.47
CA SER A 95 17.81 10.64 14.91
C SER A 95 19.08 11.04 14.16
N GLU A 96 18.93 11.52 12.95
CA GLU A 96 20.03 11.94 12.07
C GLU A 96 19.60 13.14 11.25
N ASP A 97 20.25 14.28 11.46
CA ASP A 97 19.98 15.53 10.73
C ASP A 97 18.51 15.96 10.71
N GLY A 98 17.77 15.74 11.80
CA GLY A 98 16.34 16.07 11.91
C GLY A 98 15.38 15.08 11.27
N ALA A 99 15.87 13.98 10.72
CA ALA A 99 15.08 12.84 10.28
C ALA A 99 15.28 11.66 11.26
N VAL A 100 14.44 10.62 11.16
CA VAL A 100 14.62 9.37 11.91
C VAL A 100 14.90 8.24 10.93
N ARG A 101 16.02 7.55 11.16
CA ARG A 101 16.49 6.43 10.35
C ARG A 101 16.35 5.12 11.12
N PHE A 102 15.69 4.15 10.54
CA PHE A 102 15.64 2.77 11.03
C PHE A 102 16.99 2.08 10.78
N ILE A 103 17.47 1.34 11.78
CA ILE A 103 18.74 0.59 11.73
C ILE A 103 18.41 -0.85 11.40
N THR A 104 18.81 -1.29 10.22
CA THR A 104 18.59 -2.67 9.75
C THR A 104 19.59 -3.62 10.41
N PRO A 105 19.18 -4.79 10.91
CA PRO A 105 20.11 -5.82 11.37
C PRO A 105 21.08 -6.24 10.26
N THR A 106 22.37 -6.33 10.59
CA THR A 106 23.43 -6.70 9.61
C THR A 106 23.56 -8.20 9.39
N THR A 107 22.90 -9.02 10.22
CA THR A 107 22.97 -10.48 10.16
C THR A 107 21.58 -11.11 10.09
N GLY A 108 21.52 -12.36 9.63
CA GLY A 108 20.28 -13.11 9.51
C GLY A 108 19.48 -12.78 8.25
N LYS A 109 18.27 -13.33 8.19
CA LYS A 109 17.35 -13.19 7.06
C LYS A 109 16.00 -12.67 7.51
N THR A 110 15.33 -11.96 6.61
CA THR A 110 13.93 -11.60 6.75
C THR A 110 13.15 -12.33 5.66
N SER A 111 12.23 -13.20 6.08
CA SER A 111 11.41 -14.01 5.18
C SER A 111 9.94 -13.96 5.56
N TRP A 112 9.09 -14.27 4.58
CA TRP A 112 7.65 -14.46 4.74
C TRP A 112 7.15 -15.45 3.69
N THR A 113 5.98 -16.05 3.94
CA THR A 113 5.23 -16.78 2.91
C THR A 113 4.25 -15.84 2.26
N ASP A 114 4.36 -15.64 0.95
CA ASP A 114 3.43 -14.83 0.18
C ASP A 114 2.18 -15.64 -0.15
N ALA A 115 0.99 -15.11 0.16
CA ALA A 115 -0.26 -15.83 -0.05
C ALA A 115 -0.62 -16.01 -1.53
N VAL A 116 0.05 -15.32 -2.45
CA VAL A 116 -0.06 -15.59 -3.89
C VAL A 116 0.92 -16.70 -4.26
N GLY A 117 0.38 -17.92 -4.37
CA GLY A 117 1.14 -19.12 -4.74
C GLY A 117 1.93 -19.76 -3.60
N ASP A 118 1.66 -19.42 -2.34
CA ASP A 118 2.28 -19.98 -1.13
C ASP A 118 3.82 -20.01 -1.21
N LYS A 119 4.39 -18.94 -1.75
CA LYS A 119 5.81 -18.85 -2.04
C LYS A 119 6.57 -18.25 -0.88
N GLU A 120 7.59 -18.96 -0.37
CA GLU A 120 8.54 -18.38 0.56
C GLU A 120 9.45 -17.38 -0.16
N ILE A 121 9.51 -16.15 0.36
CA ILE A 121 10.38 -15.07 -0.14
C ILE A 121 11.31 -14.68 1.00
N SER A 122 12.61 -14.57 0.71
CA SER A 122 13.64 -14.31 1.71
C SER A 122 14.67 -13.31 1.20
N PHE A 123 15.10 -12.41 2.08
CA PHE A 123 16.16 -11.43 1.85
C PHE A 123 17.22 -11.54 2.94
N GLU A 124 18.49 -11.47 2.57
CA GLU A 124 19.58 -11.30 3.53
C GLU A 124 19.49 -9.91 4.16
N ASN A 125 19.52 -9.82 5.48
CA ASN A 125 19.40 -8.52 6.17
C ASN A 125 20.51 -7.54 5.79
N LYS A 126 21.73 -8.05 5.56
CA LYS A 126 22.89 -7.24 5.13
C LYS A 126 22.67 -6.50 3.79
N ASP A 127 21.73 -6.97 2.96
CA ASP A 127 21.42 -6.39 1.65
C ASP A 127 20.27 -5.36 1.76
N ILE A 128 19.71 -5.17 2.95
CA ILE A 128 18.66 -4.19 3.23
C ILE A 128 19.33 -2.97 3.87
N GLU A 129 19.40 -1.87 3.15
CA GLU A 129 19.95 -0.62 3.66
C GLU A 129 19.13 -0.05 4.81
N ASP A 130 19.79 0.69 5.73
CA ASP A 130 19.10 1.57 6.68
C ASP A 130 18.22 2.58 5.94
N PHE A 131 17.03 2.84 6.44
CA PHE A 131 16.06 3.67 5.71
C PHE A 131 15.38 4.70 6.60
N ILE A 132 15.09 5.86 6.02
CA ILE A 132 14.36 6.91 6.71
C ILE A 132 12.92 6.43 6.96
N ILE A 133 12.46 6.60 8.20
CA ILE A 133 11.09 6.31 8.62
C ILE A 133 10.29 7.58 8.88
N LEU A 134 10.92 8.64 9.41
CA LEU A 134 10.33 9.96 9.60
C LEU A 134 11.23 11.01 8.94
N LYS A 135 10.66 11.85 8.10
CA LYS A 135 11.36 12.91 7.37
C LYS A 135 11.57 14.15 8.25
N LYS A 136 12.47 15.05 7.85
CA LYS A 136 12.75 16.33 8.52
C LYS A 136 11.53 17.23 8.66
N ASP A 137 10.59 17.13 7.73
CA ASP A 137 9.34 17.89 7.72
C ASP A 137 8.27 17.32 8.67
N GLY A 138 8.60 16.25 9.41
CA GLY A 138 7.69 15.57 10.34
C GLY A 138 6.76 14.55 9.69
N TYR A 139 6.77 14.42 8.37
CA TYR A 139 5.97 13.41 7.68
C TYR A 139 6.68 12.04 7.70
N PRO A 140 5.93 10.95 7.90
CA PRO A 140 6.49 9.61 7.79
C PRO A 140 6.83 9.29 6.32
N THR A 141 7.77 8.36 6.14
CA THR A 141 7.88 7.69 4.84
C THR A 141 6.79 6.63 4.70
N TYR A 142 6.58 6.17 3.47
CA TYR A 142 5.67 5.06 3.15
C TYR A 142 5.85 3.87 4.09
N HIS A 143 7.09 3.50 4.39
CA HIS A 143 7.37 2.30 5.20
C HIS A 143 6.80 2.40 6.62
N LEU A 144 7.02 3.51 7.31
CA LEU A 144 6.49 3.69 8.66
C LEU A 144 4.97 3.85 8.64
N ALA A 145 4.46 4.76 7.79
CA ALA A 145 3.03 5.05 7.74
C ALA A 145 2.20 3.80 7.43
N ASN A 146 2.64 3.01 6.46
CA ASN A 146 1.95 1.78 6.06
C ASN A 146 1.88 0.76 7.21
N VAL A 147 3.01 0.48 7.88
CA VAL A 147 3.08 -0.49 8.99
C VAL A 147 2.26 -0.03 10.19
N VAL A 148 2.41 1.23 10.59
CA VAL A 148 1.69 1.80 11.74
C VAL A 148 0.18 1.77 11.52
N ASP A 149 -0.26 2.18 10.35
CA ASP A 149 -1.68 2.18 10.04
C ASP A 149 -2.25 0.77 9.87
N ASP A 150 -1.54 -0.12 9.19
CA ASP A 150 -1.98 -1.51 9.06
C ASP A 150 -2.15 -2.17 10.43
N HIS A 151 -1.25 -1.88 11.40
CA HIS A 151 -1.36 -2.36 12.77
C HIS A 151 -2.58 -1.76 13.50
N PHE A 152 -2.68 -0.43 13.58
CA PHE A 152 -3.77 0.21 14.33
C PHE A 152 -5.15 0.03 13.70
N MET A 153 -5.22 -0.14 12.38
CA MET A 153 -6.44 -0.49 11.67
C MET A 153 -6.72 -1.99 11.67
N GLN A 154 -5.87 -2.79 12.34
CA GLN A 154 -6.03 -4.24 12.44
C GLN A 154 -6.16 -4.91 11.06
N ILE A 155 -5.38 -4.47 10.09
CA ILE A 155 -5.35 -5.06 8.75
C ILE A 155 -4.82 -6.50 8.84
N THR A 156 -5.59 -7.43 8.35
CA THR A 156 -5.26 -8.86 8.38
C THR A 156 -4.54 -9.33 7.13
N HIS A 157 -4.83 -8.70 5.98
CA HIS A 157 -4.23 -9.06 4.70
C HIS A 157 -3.83 -7.79 3.94
N VAL A 158 -2.59 -7.76 3.48
CA VAL A 158 -2.02 -6.70 2.65
C VAL A 158 -1.92 -7.19 1.22
N ILE A 159 -2.95 -6.90 0.41
CA ILE A 159 -2.96 -7.22 -1.02
C ILE A 159 -2.48 -5.99 -1.78
N ARG A 160 -1.39 -6.13 -2.57
CA ARG A 160 -0.79 -5.05 -3.35
C ARG A 160 -0.02 -5.59 -4.55
N GLY A 161 0.42 -4.73 -5.47
CA GLY A 161 1.21 -5.15 -6.62
C GLY A 161 2.56 -5.75 -6.25
N GLU A 162 3.08 -6.67 -7.05
CA GLU A 162 4.37 -7.33 -6.86
C GLU A 162 5.58 -6.38 -6.85
N ASP A 163 5.44 -5.16 -7.38
CA ASP A 163 6.48 -4.13 -7.27
C ASP A 163 6.86 -3.78 -5.83
N TRP A 164 5.99 -4.10 -4.88
CA TRP A 164 6.20 -3.84 -3.46
C TRP A 164 6.91 -4.98 -2.72
N ILE A 165 7.20 -6.11 -3.40
CA ILE A 165 7.99 -7.20 -2.82
C ILE A 165 9.32 -6.70 -2.24
N PRO A 166 10.12 -5.84 -2.90
CA PRO A 166 11.37 -5.33 -2.34
C PRO A 166 11.21 -4.46 -1.08
N SER A 167 10.00 -3.92 -0.86
CA SER A 167 9.70 -3.14 0.37
C SER A 167 9.24 -4.00 1.53
N CYS A 168 8.77 -5.22 1.26
CA CYS A 168 8.19 -6.09 2.28
C CYS A 168 9.16 -6.41 3.44
N PRO A 169 10.45 -6.72 3.21
CA PRO A 169 11.36 -6.98 4.31
C PRO A 169 11.53 -5.79 5.26
N LYS A 170 11.49 -4.54 4.76
CA LYS A 170 11.52 -3.33 5.60
C LYS A 170 10.30 -3.26 6.52
N HIS A 171 9.11 -3.63 5.99
CA HIS A 171 7.87 -3.67 6.78
C HIS A 171 7.95 -4.75 7.86
N ILE A 172 8.39 -5.96 7.53
CA ILE A 172 8.55 -7.06 8.50
C ILE A 172 9.53 -6.69 9.60
N LEU A 173 10.64 -6.02 9.27
CA LEU A 173 11.60 -5.54 10.26
C LEU A 173 10.98 -4.51 11.20
N LEU A 174 10.14 -3.60 10.70
CA LEU A 174 9.39 -2.65 11.53
C LEU A 174 8.41 -3.37 12.47
N TYR A 175 7.62 -4.34 11.96
CA TYR A 175 6.75 -5.16 12.80
C TYR A 175 7.53 -5.86 13.92
N LYS A 176 8.66 -6.48 13.60
CA LYS A 176 9.53 -7.15 14.59
C LYS A 176 10.07 -6.18 15.64
N ALA A 177 10.58 -5.02 15.23
CA ALA A 177 11.13 -4.01 16.14
C ALA A 177 10.09 -3.46 17.11
N LEU A 178 8.83 -3.39 16.66
CA LEU A 178 7.70 -2.96 17.49
C LEU A 178 7.06 -4.10 18.28
N SER A 179 7.50 -5.35 18.07
CA SER A 179 6.89 -6.56 18.67
C SER A 179 5.43 -6.73 18.25
N TRP A 180 5.12 -6.37 17.01
CA TRP A 180 3.80 -6.54 16.40
C TRP A 180 3.79 -7.75 15.46
N GLU A 181 2.63 -8.42 15.38
CA GLU A 181 2.41 -9.48 14.39
C GLU A 181 2.16 -8.86 13.02
N PRO A 182 2.89 -9.28 11.97
CA PRO A 182 2.64 -8.80 10.62
C PRO A 182 1.35 -9.39 10.04
N PRO A 183 0.67 -8.66 9.14
CA PRO A 183 -0.45 -9.19 8.37
C PRO A 183 0.03 -10.25 7.36
N ILE A 184 -0.91 -10.98 6.77
CA ILE A 184 -0.65 -11.84 5.63
C ILE A 184 -0.38 -10.98 4.41
N PHE A 185 0.78 -11.16 3.75
CA PHE A 185 1.12 -10.45 2.52
C PHE A 185 0.70 -11.24 1.29
N ALA A 186 0.12 -10.56 0.31
CA ALA A 186 -0.30 -11.09 -0.97
C ALA A 186 0.11 -10.13 -2.10
N HIS A 187 1.13 -10.49 -2.85
CA HIS A 187 1.65 -9.67 -3.93
C HIS A 187 1.10 -10.15 -5.28
N VAL A 188 0.14 -9.41 -5.82
CA VAL A 188 -0.50 -9.75 -7.10
C VAL A 188 0.38 -9.32 -8.28
N PRO A 189 0.46 -10.13 -9.36
CA PRO A 189 1.24 -9.81 -10.55
C PRO A 189 0.82 -8.49 -11.16
N ASN A 190 1.72 -7.81 -11.86
CA ASN A 190 1.41 -6.58 -12.59
C ASN A 190 0.44 -6.84 -13.76
N VAL A 191 -0.39 -5.86 -14.08
CA VAL A 191 -1.14 -5.84 -15.34
C VAL A 191 -0.16 -5.50 -16.46
N LEU A 192 -0.09 -6.36 -17.47
CA LEU A 192 0.77 -6.17 -18.62
C LEU A 192 0.00 -5.57 -19.79
N GLY A 193 0.66 -4.70 -20.56
CA GLY A 193 0.18 -4.23 -21.84
C GLY A 193 0.38 -5.28 -22.95
N THR A 194 -0.07 -4.98 -24.14
CA THR A 194 0.12 -5.83 -25.33
C THR A 194 1.60 -6.05 -25.71
N ASP A 195 2.46 -5.16 -25.21
CA ASP A 195 3.92 -5.24 -25.36
C ASP A 195 4.59 -6.15 -24.30
N GLY A 196 3.80 -6.83 -23.46
CA GLY A 196 4.30 -7.68 -22.38
C GLY A 196 4.93 -6.92 -21.20
N LYS A 197 4.89 -5.58 -21.21
CA LYS A 197 5.45 -4.75 -20.14
C LYS A 197 4.35 -4.23 -19.23
N LYS A 198 4.74 -3.88 -17.99
CA LYS A 198 3.82 -3.31 -17.01
C LYS A 198 3.03 -2.14 -17.61
N LEU A 199 1.71 -2.23 -17.51
CA LEU A 199 0.81 -1.16 -17.89
C LEU A 199 0.98 0.04 -16.95
N SER A 200 1.20 1.22 -17.52
CA SER A 200 1.38 2.46 -16.77
C SER A 200 0.80 3.63 -17.54
N LYS A 201 0.58 4.78 -16.87
CA LYS A 201 0.09 6.02 -17.51
C LYS A 201 0.89 6.41 -18.76
N ARG A 202 2.22 6.21 -18.74
CA ARG A 202 3.10 6.48 -19.89
C ARG A 202 2.96 5.45 -21.02
N ARG A 203 2.26 4.35 -20.79
CA ARG A 203 2.11 3.20 -21.69
C ARG A 203 0.63 2.83 -21.89
N GLY A 204 -0.22 3.83 -22.06
CA GLY A 204 -1.60 3.64 -22.49
C GLY A 204 -2.60 3.21 -21.40
N ALA A 205 -2.21 3.22 -20.11
CA ALA A 205 -3.18 3.00 -19.05
C ALA A 205 -4.12 4.21 -18.97
N LYS A 206 -5.37 4.04 -19.39
CA LYS A 206 -6.42 5.05 -19.24
C LYS A 206 -6.79 5.25 -17.77
N ALA A 207 -7.24 6.47 -17.45
CA ALA A 207 -7.95 6.72 -16.21
C ALA A 207 -9.27 5.95 -16.18
N VAL A 208 -9.66 5.49 -15.00
CA VAL A 208 -10.93 4.76 -14.83
C VAL A 208 -12.13 5.60 -15.29
N LEU A 209 -12.13 6.89 -14.97
CA LEU A 209 -13.22 7.79 -15.36
C LEU A 209 -13.27 8.10 -16.87
N GLU A 210 -12.19 7.85 -17.62
CA GLU A 210 -12.21 7.94 -19.08
C GLU A 210 -13.13 6.85 -19.68
N TYR A 211 -13.09 5.63 -19.14
CA TYR A 211 -14.02 4.57 -19.55
C TYR A 211 -15.48 4.96 -19.29
N LYS A 212 -15.74 5.61 -18.13
CA LYS A 212 -17.09 6.16 -17.83
C LYS A 212 -17.53 7.18 -18.89
N SER A 213 -16.65 8.10 -19.25
CA SER A 213 -16.96 9.15 -20.25
C SER A 213 -17.14 8.61 -21.67
N GLU A 214 -16.54 7.47 -21.99
CA GLU A 214 -16.71 6.74 -23.26
C GLU A 214 -18.00 5.89 -23.28
N GLY A 215 -18.81 5.92 -22.22
CA GLY A 215 -20.06 5.16 -22.13
C GLY A 215 -19.88 3.67 -21.82
N ILE A 216 -18.68 3.25 -21.41
CA ILE A 216 -18.41 1.87 -21.03
C ILE A 216 -19.04 1.62 -19.64
N LEU A 217 -19.80 0.52 -19.55
CA LEU A 217 -20.40 0.11 -18.29
C LEU A 217 -19.32 -0.33 -17.30
N SER A 218 -19.49 0.01 -16.02
CA SER A 218 -18.53 -0.36 -14.97
C SER A 218 -18.26 -1.86 -14.89
N ILE A 219 -19.28 -2.71 -15.16
CA ILE A 219 -19.15 -4.15 -15.19
C ILE A 219 -18.12 -4.65 -16.22
N ALA A 220 -17.92 -3.94 -17.31
CA ALA A 220 -16.91 -4.31 -18.31
C ALA A 220 -15.49 -4.22 -17.77
N CYS A 221 -15.26 -3.40 -16.73
CA CYS A 221 -13.97 -3.32 -16.07
C CYS A 221 -13.65 -4.58 -15.26
N PHE A 222 -14.64 -5.38 -14.87
CA PHE A 222 -14.46 -6.64 -14.13
C PHE A 222 -14.18 -7.83 -15.07
N THR A 223 -14.61 -7.74 -16.33
CA THR A 223 -14.53 -8.86 -17.29
C THR A 223 -13.47 -8.65 -18.37
N SER A 224 -12.76 -7.51 -18.35
CA SER A 224 -11.75 -7.22 -19.34
C SER A 224 -10.51 -8.13 -19.20
N PRO A 225 -10.01 -8.74 -20.28
CA PRO A 225 -8.77 -9.50 -20.26
C PRO A 225 -7.56 -8.70 -19.73
N THR A 226 -7.60 -7.37 -19.84
CA THR A 226 -6.56 -6.46 -19.36
C THR A 226 -6.60 -6.26 -17.85
N THR A 227 -7.71 -6.54 -17.18
CA THR A 227 -7.81 -6.47 -15.71
C THR A 227 -7.38 -7.79 -15.06
N GLY A 228 -7.43 -8.90 -15.78
CA GLY A 228 -7.04 -10.22 -15.28
C GLY A 228 -7.88 -10.71 -14.08
N ILE A 229 -9.16 -10.27 -14.00
CA ILE A 229 -10.13 -10.67 -12.98
C ILE A 229 -11.16 -11.57 -13.61
#